data_d0f9106b127078cf90cc62110ef5acde
#
_entry.id   d0f9106b127078cf90cc62110ef5acde
#
_cell.length_a   1.000
_cell.length_b   1.000
_cell.length_c   1.000
_cell.angle_alpha   90.00
_cell.angle_beta   90.00
_cell.angle_gamma   90.00
#
_symmetry.space_group_name_H-M   'P 1'
#
loop_
_entity.id
_entity.type
_entity.pdbx_description
1 polymer ?
#
loop_
_entity_poly.entity_id
_entity_poly.type
_entity_poly.pdbx_seq_one_letter_code
_entity_poly.pdbx_strand_id
1 'polypeptide(L)'
;MHSERAPFFLKLAAWGGVVFLHFPILIIAAYAFNTEDAAFSFPPQGLTLRWFSVAAQRSDILDAVTLSLIVAALATLMALVLGTLAAAALWRRDFFGKNAISLLLLLPIALPGIVTGLALLTAFKTINLEPGFFTIVVGHATFCVVVVFNNVIARFRRTSWSLVEASMDLGANGWQTFRYVVLPNLSSALLAGGMLAFALSFDEIIVTTFTAGHERTLPLWLLNQLGRPRDVPVTNVVALLVMLVTTLPILGAWWLTREGDNGQ
;
A
#
# COMPACT_ATOMS: atom_id res chain seq x y z
N MET A 1 -2.20 -38.96 -2.14
CA MET A 1 -3.13 -38.03 -1.48
C MET A 1 -4.41 -38.00 -2.28
N HIS A 2 -5.53 -38.56 -1.76
CA HIS A 2 -6.84 -38.43 -2.41
C HIS A 2 -7.26 -36.96 -2.36
N SER A 3 -7.36 -36.32 -3.54
CA SER A 3 -7.98 -35.00 -3.61
C SER A 3 -9.48 -35.19 -3.37
N GLU A 4 -9.91 -35.04 -2.13
CA GLU A 4 -11.34 -34.99 -1.82
C GLU A 4 -11.94 -33.81 -2.55
N ARG A 5 -12.87 -34.10 -3.46
CA ARG A 5 -13.60 -33.06 -4.19
C ARG A 5 -14.41 -32.25 -3.17
N ALA A 6 -14.13 -30.96 -3.08
CA ALA A 6 -14.87 -30.07 -2.17
C ALA A 6 -16.39 -30.23 -2.35
N PRO A 7 -17.16 -30.33 -1.25
CA PRO A 7 -18.60 -30.50 -1.30
C PRO A 7 -19.29 -29.33 -2.02
N PHE A 8 -20.44 -29.59 -2.64
CA PHE A 8 -21.17 -28.59 -3.44
C PHE A 8 -21.44 -27.28 -2.67
N PHE A 9 -21.87 -27.36 -1.42
CA PHE A 9 -22.13 -26.19 -0.61
C PHE A 9 -20.89 -25.32 -0.36
N LEU A 10 -19.72 -25.94 -0.19
CA LEU A 10 -18.46 -25.21 -0.04
C LEU A 10 -18.09 -24.45 -1.32
N LYS A 11 -18.29 -25.08 -2.48
CA LYS A 11 -18.08 -24.41 -3.79
C LYS A 11 -19.06 -23.26 -3.97
N LEU A 12 -20.35 -23.46 -3.64
CA LEU A 12 -21.37 -22.43 -3.74
C LEU A 12 -21.06 -21.24 -2.82
N ALA A 13 -20.65 -21.49 -1.56
CA ALA A 13 -20.24 -20.46 -0.62
C ALA A 13 -19.01 -19.69 -1.13
N ALA A 14 -17.99 -20.40 -1.65
CA ALA A 14 -16.81 -19.78 -2.21
C ALA A 14 -17.14 -18.87 -3.42
N TRP A 15 -17.93 -19.38 -4.38
CA TRP A 15 -18.38 -18.57 -5.52
C TRP A 15 -19.26 -17.40 -5.10
N GLY A 16 -20.18 -17.60 -4.13
CA GLY A 16 -20.99 -16.54 -3.56
C GLY A 16 -20.14 -15.43 -2.94
N GLY A 17 -19.09 -15.80 -2.20
CA GLY A 17 -18.13 -14.84 -1.66
C GLY A 17 -17.38 -14.07 -2.76
N VAL A 18 -16.90 -14.78 -3.79
CA VAL A 18 -16.24 -14.14 -4.94
C VAL A 18 -17.16 -13.15 -5.66
N VAL A 19 -18.40 -13.56 -5.95
CA VAL A 19 -19.39 -12.68 -6.62
C VAL A 19 -19.69 -11.46 -5.74
N PHE A 20 -19.92 -11.67 -4.45
CA PHE A 20 -20.19 -10.58 -3.50
C PHE A 20 -19.06 -9.55 -3.45
N LEU A 21 -17.81 -10.00 -3.40
CA LEU A 21 -16.63 -9.12 -3.35
C LEU A 21 -16.42 -8.36 -4.67
N HIS A 22 -16.72 -8.98 -5.81
CA HIS A 22 -16.47 -8.36 -7.11
C HIS A 22 -17.67 -7.59 -7.67
N PHE A 23 -18.87 -7.76 -7.11
CA PHE A 23 -20.07 -7.07 -7.57
C PHE A 23 -19.92 -5.53 -7.61
N PRO A 24 -19.37 -4.85 -6.57
CA PRO A 24 -19.17 -3.40 -6.63
C PRO A 24 -18.23 -2.98 -7.77
N ILE A 25 -17.19 -3.81 -8.06
CA ILE A 25 -16.24 -3.54 -9.15
C ILE A 25 -16.95 -3.60 -10.50
N LEU A 26 -17.84 -4.58 -10.70
CA LEU A 26 -18.64 -4.69 -11.92
C LEU A 26 -19.57 -3.50 -12.10
N ILE A 27 -20.13 -2.96 -11.03
CA ILE A 27 -20.96 -1.74 -11.06
C ILE A 27 -20.12 -0.54 -11.49
N ILE A 28 -18.94 -0.33 -10.89
CA ILE A 28 -18.02 0.74 -11.27
C ILE A 28 -17.66 0.61 -12.77
N ALA A 29 -17.33 -0.60 -13.23
CA ALA A 29 -17.02 -0.86 -14.62
C ALA A 29 -18.21 -0.53 -15.54
N ALA A 30 -19.43 -0.95 -15.19
CA ALA A 30 -20.63 -0.65 -15.97
C ALA A 30 -20.89 0.85 -16.09
N TYR A 31 -20.74 1.60 -14.99
CA TYR A 31 -20.95 3.05 -15.01
C TYR A 31 -19.79 3.83 -15.66
N ALA A 32 -18.58 3.28 -15.72
CA ALA A 32 -17.49 3.90 -16.48
C ALA A 32 -17.77 3.97 -17.99
N PHE A 33 -18.63 3.09 -18.49
CA PHE A 33 -19.05 3.07 -19.90
C PHE A 33 -20.44 3.62 -20.15
N ASN A 34 -21.18 4.08 -19.14
CA ASN A 34 -22.55 4.57 -19.31
C ASN A 34 -22.60 5.90 -20.10
N THR A 35 -23.62 6.07 -20.95
CA THR A 35 -23.82 7.27 -21.76
C THR A 35 -24.33 8.47 -21.00
N GLU A 36 -24.93 8.31 -19.83
CA GLU A 36 -25.52 9.39 -19.06
C GLU A 36 -24.50 10.22 -18.29
N ASP A 37 -24.69 11.54 -18.30
CA ASP A 37 -23.91 12.50 -17.52
C ASP A 37 -24.30 12.50 -16.03
N ALA A 38 -25.42 11.85 -15.67
CA ALA A 38 -25.92 11.76 -14.32
C ALA A 38 -25.70 10.35 -13.73
N ALA A 39 -25.29 10.33 -12.47
CA ALA A 39 -25.08 9.11 -11.75
C ALA A 39 -26.38 8.34 -11.52
N PHE A 40 -26.31 7.02 -11.60
CA PHE A 40 -27.25 6.09 -10.98
C PHE A 40 -28.53 5.75 -11.72
N SER A 41 -28.60 5.87 -13.05
CA SER A 41 -29.62 5.15 -13.79
C SER A 41 -29.22 3.68 -13.96
N PHE A 42 -30.01 2.76 -13.40
CA PHE A 42 -29.83 1.33 -13.62
C PHE A 42 -31.06 0.74 -14.30
N PRO A 43 -30.91 -0.01 -15.37
CA PRO A 43 -29.68 -0.40 -16.08
C PRO A 43 -29.05 0.77 -16.85
N PRO A 44 -27.71 0.71 -17.17
CA PRO A 44 -27.07 1.70 -18.04
C PRO A 44 -27.82 1.83 -19.36
N GLN A 45 -28.04 3.08 -19.82
CA GLN A 45 -28.88 3.35 -21.03
C GLN A 45 -28.13 3.16 -22.34
N GLY A 46 -26.79 3.10 -22.30
CA GLY A 46 -25.95 2.86 -23.45
C GLY A 46 -24.49 2.75 -23.08
N LEU A 47 -23.63 2.52 -24.08
CA LEU A 47 -22.19 2.39 -23.87
C LEU A 47 -21.44 3.50 -24.62
N THR A 48 -20.47 4.12 -23.94
CA THR A 48 -19.60 5.16 -24.50
C THR A 48 -18.18 5.06 -23.96
N LEU A 49 -17.20 5.49 -24.77
CA LEU A 49 -15.80 5.67 -24.36
C LEU A 49 -15.46 7.14 -24.10
N ARG A 50 -16.43 8.05 -24.23
CA ARG A 50 -16.24 9.50 -24.08
C ARG A 50 -15.55 9.87 -22.77
N TRP A 51 -15.93 9.24 -21.68
CA TRP A 51 -15.42 9.57 -20.35
C TRP A 51 -13.94 9.26 -20.16
N PHE A 52 -13.41 8.31 -20.93
CA PHE A 52 -11.97 8.01 -20.92
C PHE A 52 -11.17 9.17 -21.51
N SER A 53 -11.65 9.76 -22.61
CA SER A 53 -10.99 10.94 -23.19
C SER A 53 -11.14 12.18 -22.31
N VAL A 54 -12.29 12.35 -21.65
CA VAL A 54 -12.52 13.43 -20.68
C VAL A 54 -11.57 13.28 -19.48
N ALA A 55 -11.45 12.08 -18.93
CA ALA A 55 -10.54 11.79 -17.80
C ALA A 55 -9.07 12.08 -18.18
N ALA A 56 -8.65 11.67 -19.38
CA ALA A 56 -7.28 11.85 -19.86
C ALA A 56 -6.89 13.33 -20.08
N GLN A 57 -7.87 14.22 -20.29
CA GLN A 57 -7.65 15.66 -20.50
C GLN A 57 -7.72 16.47 -19.21
N ARG A 58 -8.07 15.86 -18.08
CA ARG A 58 -8.19 16.54 -16.79
C ARG A 58 -6.84 16.58 -16.06
N SER A 59 -6.27 17.77 -15.97
CA SER A 59 -4.99 18.00 -15.27
C SER A 59 -5.07 17.67 -13.78
N ASP A 60 -6.20 17.95 -13.13
CA ASP A 60 -6.40 17.67 -11.70
C ASP A 60 -6.31 16.15 -11.35
N ILE A 61 -6.69 15.27 -12.30
CA ILE A 61 -6.52 13.82 -12.16
C ILE A 61 -5.04 13.43 -12.27
N LEU A 62 -4.36 13.97 -13.29
CA LEU A 62 -2.93 13.68 -13.51
C LEU A 62 -2.07 14.18 -12.34
N ASP A 63 -2.38 15.38 -11.83
CA ASP A 63 -1.71 15.95 -10.66
C ASP A 63 -1.93 15.07 -9.42
N ALA A 64 -3.17 14.63 -9.18
CA ALA A 64 -3.51 13.76 -8.05
C ALA A 64 -2.83 12.38 -8.13
N VAL A 65 -2.78 11.76 -9.32
CA VAL A 65 -2.07 10.51 -9.56
C VAL A 65 -0.57 10.67 -9.31
N THR A 66 0.02 11.71 -9.90
CA THR A 66 1.46 12.00 -9.78
C THR A 66 1.85 12.24 -8.33
N LEU A 67 1.06 13.06 -7.62
CA LEU A 67 1.27 13.31 -6.20
C LEU A 67 1.20 12.01 -5.37
N SER A 68 0.18 11.16 -5.60
CA SER A 68 0.05 9.88 -4.90
C SER A 68 1.24 8.96 -5.13
N LEU A 69 1.71 8.86 -6.38
CA LEU A 69 2.87 8.03 -6.71
C LEU A 69 4.15 8.52 -6.04
N ILE A 70 4.39 9.84 -6.07
CA ILE A 70 5.59 10.43 -5.44
C ILE A 70 5.54 10.28 -3.93
N VAL A 71 4.40 10.58 -3.29
CA VAL A 71 4.21 10.42 -1.85
C VAL A 71 4.41 8.96 -1.44
N ALA A 72 3.76 8.01 -2.14
CA ALA A 72 3.89 6.59 -1.84
C ALA A 72 5.34 6.09 -2.00
N ALA A 73 6.03 6.53 -3.06
CA ALA A 73 7.43 6.17 -3.27
C ALA A 73 8.35 6.72 -2.17
N LEU A 74 8.20 7.99 -1.79
CA LEU A 74 9.03 8.63 -0.76
C LEU A 74 8.73 8.07 0.63
N ALA A 75 7.46 7.89 0.98
CA ALA A 75 7.06 7.28 2.26
C ALA A 75 7.58 5.83 2.36
N THR A 76 7.49 5.06 1.28
CA THR A 76 8.04 3.71 1.21
C THR A 76 9.57 3.70 1.36
N LEU A 77 10.27 4.60 0.68
CA LEU A 77 11.73 4.70 0.81
C LEU A 77 12.14 5.04 2.24
N MET A 78 11.48 6.01 2.87
CA MET A 78 11.69 6.34 4.28
C MET A 78 11.40 5.13 5.17
N ALA A 79 10.31 4.43 4.91
CA ALA A 79 9.93 3.23 5.65
C ALA A 79 10.94 2.09 5.51
N LEU A 80 11.45 1.85 4.31
CA LEU A 80 12.49 0.85 4.06
C LEU A 80 13.77 1.15 4.85
N VAL A 81 14.19 2.39 4.88
CA VAL A 81 15.38 2.80 5.65
C VAL A 81 15.11 2.72 7.15
N LEU A 82 14.11 3.45 7.65
CA LEU A 82 13.85 3.56 9.09
C LEU A 82 13.36 2.26 9.71
N GLY A 83 12.46 1.54 9.04
CA GLY A 83 11.94 0.26 9.48
C GLY A 83 13.01 -0.84 9.54
N THR A 84 13.92 -0.86 8.55
CA THR A 84 15.05 -1.79 8.54
C THR A 84 16.07 -1.46 9.64
N LEU A 85 16.41 -0.19 9.84
CA LEU A 85 17.30 0.24 10.92
C LEU A 85 16.70 -0.07 12.29
N ALA A 86 15.42 0.19 12.49
CA ALA A 86 14.72 -0.16 13.74
C ALA A 86 14.71 -1.67 13.97
N ALA A 87 14.45 -2.49 12.95
CA ALA A 87 14.48 -3.93 13.05
C ALA A 87 15.91 -4.45 13.37
N ALA A 88 16.92 -3.90 12.72
CA ALA A 88 18.32 -4.26 12.98
C ALA A 88 18.76 -3.89 14.41
N ALA A 89 18.34 -2.72 14.91
CA ALA A 89 18.66 -2.27 16.26
C ALA A 89 18.00 -3.15 17.34
N LEU A 90 16.79 -3.66 17.08
CA LEU A 90 16.05 -4.51 18.01
C LEU A 90 16.39 -5.99 17.84
N TRP A 91 17.06 -6.38 16.76
CA TRP A 91 17.44 -7.76 16.52
C TRP A 91 18.59 -8.17 17.45
N ARG A 92 18.36 -9.23 18.22
CA ARG A 92 19.35 -9.84 19.14
C ARG A 92 20.04 -8.91 20.14
N ARG A 93 19.57 -7.70 20.32
CA ARG A 93 20.05 -6.81 21.37
C ARG A 93 19.06 -6.83 22.52
N ASP A 94 19.53 -7.13 23.71
CA ASP A 94 18.76 -7.01 24.94
C ASP A 94 19.25 -5.77 25.70
N PHE A 95 18.36 -4.80 25.83
CA PHE A 95 18.62 -3.57 26.53
C PHE A 95 17.35 -3.08 27.24
N PHE A 96 17.53 -2.25 28.24
CA PHE A 96 16.41 -1.65 28.97
C PHE A 96 15.50 -0.86 28.03
N GLY A 97 14.21 -1.12 28.07
CA GLY A 97 13.22 -0.41 27.24
C GLY A 97 12.96 -1.02 25.86
N LYS A 98 13.63 -2.11 25.44
CA LYS A 98 13.41 -2.80 24.14
C LYS A 98 11.93 -3.08 23.87
N ASN A 99 11.21 -3.62 24.85
CA ASN A 99 9.79 -3.97 24.70
C ASN A 99 8.93 -2.71 24.57
N ALA A 100 9.25 -1.65 25.31
CA ALA A 100 8.56 -0.36 25.19
C ALA A 100 8.77 0.26 23.81
N ILE A 101 9.99 0.26 23.27
CA ILE A 101 10.28 0.76 21.92
C ILE A 101 9.55 -0.08 20.88
N SER A 102 9.54 -1.41 21.01
CA SER A 102 8.79 -2.29 20.10
C SER A 102 7.28 -1.97 20.12
N LEU A 103 6.73 -1.72 21.30
CA LEU A 103 5.32 -1.33 21.45
C LEU A 103 5.05 0.04 20.82
N LEU A 104 5.91 1.03 21.09
CA LEU A 104 5.79 2.38 20.51
C LEU A 104 5.86 2.37 19.00
N LEU A 105 6.72 1.52 18.41
CA LEU A 105 6.78 1.36 16.95
C LEU A 105 5.48 0.82 16.36
N LEU A 106 4.70 0.03 17.11
CA LEU A 106 3.43 -0.52 16.63
C LEU A 106 2.25 0.44 16.76
N LEU A 107 2.35 1.48 17.59
CA LEU A 107 1.26 2.41 17.89
C LEU A 107 0.61 3.02 16.64
N PRO A 108 1.36 3.49 15.61
CA PRO A 108 0.74 4.14 14.45
C PRO A 108 -0.24 3.27 13.68
N ILE A 109 -0.06 1.94 13.68
CA ILE A 109 -1.00 1.00 13.06
C ILE A 109 -2.11 0.58 14.03
N ALA A 110 -1.82 0.55 15.33
CA ALA A 110 -2.79 0.15 16.35
C ALA A 110 -3.84 1.22 16.62
N LEU A 111 -3.53 2.49 16.37
CA LEU A 111 -4.46 3.61 16.57
C LEU A 111 -5.39 3.76 15.35
N PRO A 112 -6.64 4.20 15.58
CA PRO A 112 -7.52 4.59 14.48
C PRO A 112 -6.88 5.71 13.64
N GLY A 113 -6.93 5.61 12.30
CA GLY A 113 -6.29 6.57 11.39
C GLY A 113 -6.66 8.03 11.65
N ILE A 114 -7.92 8.29 12.04
CA ILE A 114 -8.39 9.64 12.40
C ILE A 114 -7.65 10.22 13.62
N VAL A 115 -7.34 9.36 14.60
CA VAL A 115 -6.59 9.77 15.80
C VAL A 115 -5.14 10.09 15.43
N THR A 116 -4.53 9.23 14.62
CA THR A 116 -3.17 9.43 14.12
C THR A 116 -3.08 10.70 13.26
N GLY A 117 -4.03 10.92 12.35
CA GLY A 117 -4.08 12.10 11.50
C GLY A 117 -4.23 13.40 12.31
N LEU A 118 -5.13 13.40 13.29
CA LEU A 118 -5.33 14.56 14.17
C LEU A 118 -4.10 14.84 15.04
N ALA A 119 -3.47 13.80 15.58
CA ALA A 119 -2.24 13.94 16.39
C ALA A 119 -1.10 14.53 15.54
N LEU A 120 -0.93 14.06 14.29
CA LEU A 120 0.06 14.59 13.35
C LEU A 120 -0.22 16.05 13.00
N LEU A 121 -1.47 16.40 12.67
CA LEU A 121 -1.86 17.78 12.41
C LEU A 121 -1.52 18.69 13.59
N THR A 122 -1.85 18.25 14.81
CA THR A 122 -1.55 19.00 16.04
C THR A 122 -0.03 19.17 16.23
N ALA A 123 0.73 18.09 16.04
CA ALA A 123 2.19 18.12 16.13
C ALA A 123 2.80 19.08 15.10
N PHE A 124 2.37 19.02 13.84
CA PHE A 124 2.85 19.92 12.79
C PHE A 124 2.53 21.40 13.11
N LYS A 125 1.31 21.69 13.56
CA LYS A 125 0.93 23.06 13.96
C LYS A 125 1.75 23.57 15.14
N THR A 126 2.08 22.72 16.11
CA THR A 126 2.89 23.10 17.28
C THR A 126 4.28 23.58 16.89
N ILE A 127 4.83 23.03 15.80
CA ILE A 127 6.14 23.46 15.25
C ILE A 127 6.00 24.46 14.08
N ASN A 128 4.81 25.02 13.87
CA ASN A 128 4.49 25.94 12.78
C ASN A 128 4.78 25.39 11.37
N LEU A 129 4.60 24.07 11.18
CA LEU A 129 4.71 23.42 9.89
C LEU A 129 3.33 23.33 9.23
N GLU A 130 3.15 24.04 8.12
CA GLU A 130 1.89 24.03 7.38
C GLU A 130 1.66 22.68 6.69
N PRO A 131 0.42 22.15 6.71
CA PRO A 131 0.06 20.94 5.99
C PRO A 131 0.29 21.09 4.48
N GLY A 132 0.86 20.04 3.86
CA GLY A 132 1.17 20.00 2.42
C GLY A 132 1.97 18.75 2.06
N PHE A 133 2.68 18.80 0.95
CA PHE A 133 3.43 17.66 0.43
C PHE A 133 4.32 16.96 1.49
N PHE A 134 5.15 17.72 2.20
CA PHE A 134 6.08 17.14 3.19
C PHE A 134 5.35 16.47 4.35
N THR A 135 4.29 17.09 4.87
CA THR A 135 3.49 16.52 5.97
C THR A 135 2.71 15.27 5.57
N ILE A 136 2.29 15.17 4.29
CA ILE A 136 1.72 13.91 3.77
C ILE A 136 2.79 12.81 3.79
N VAL A 137 3.98 13.06 3.22
CA VAL A 137 5.06 12.07 3.17
C VAL A 137 5.44 11.58 4.58
N VAL A 138 5.63 12.49 5.53
CA VAL A 138 5.93 12.15 6.92
C VAL A 138 4.78 11.37 7.56
N GLY A 139 3.53 11.83 7.37
CA GLY A 139 2.35 11.17 7.89
C GLY A 139 2.24 9.72 7.39
N HIS A 140 2.43 9.51 6.08
CA HIS A 140 2.41 8.17 5.49
C HIS A 140 3.59 7.31 5.96
N ALA A 141 4.78 7.88 6.10
CA ALA A 141 5.94 7.17 6.60
C ALA A 141 5.71 6.58 8.00
N THR A 142 4.94 7.23 8.87
CA THR A 142 4.71 6.79 10.26
C THR A 142 4.15 5.36 10.34
N PHE A 143 3.16 5.02 9.54
CA PHE A 143 2.59 3.66 9.53
C PHE A 143 3.33 2.73 8.55
N CYS A 144 3.87 3.24 7.45
CA CYS A 144 4.69 2.45 6.52
C CYS A 144 5.94 1.87 7.19
N VAL A 145 6.59 2.62 8.09
CA VAL A 145 7.75 2.15 8.89
C VAL A 145 7.40 0.91 9.67
N VAL A 146 6.21 0.84 10.27
CA VAL A 146 5.76 -0.32 11.04
C VAL A 146 5.63 -1.56 10.16
N VAL A 147 5.09 -1.40 8.96
CA VAL A 147 4.92 -2.51 8.00
C VAL A 147 6.26 -3.09 7.59
N VAL A 148 7.21 -2.23 7.21
CA VAL A 148 8.56 -2.66 6.86
C VAL A 148 9.26 -3.29 8.06
N PHE A 149 9.21 -2.65 9.23
CA PHE A 149 9.76 -3.18 10.48
C PHE A 149 9.27 -4.61 10.76
N ASN A 150 7.96 -4.85 10.67
CA ASN A 150 7.38 -6.17 10.94
C ASN A 150 7.86 -7.24 9.96
N ASN A 151 7.97 -6.91 8.67
CA ASN A 151 8.49 -7.83 7.66
C ASN A 151 9.97 -8.15 7.90
N VAL A 152 10.77 -7.13 8.15
CA VAL A 152 12.22 -7.27 8.36
C VAL A 152 12.54 -7.99 9.66
N ILE A 153 11.90 -7.64 10.79
CA ILE A 153 12.15 -8.31 12.08
C ILE A 153 11.71 -9.78 12.04
N ALA A 154 10.63 -10.12 11.34
CA ALA A 154 10.20 -11.48 11.12
C ALA A 154 11.24 -12.28 10.32
N ARG A 155 11.87 -11.66 9.31
CA ARG A 155 12.95 -12.27 8.54
C ARG A 155 14.22 -12.45 9.39
N PHE A 156 14.61 -11.44 10.15
CA PHE A 156 15.74 -11.53 11.06
C PHE A 156 15.59 -12.68 12.07
N ARG A 157 14.39 -12.91 12.62
CA ARG A 157 14.13 -14.03 13.55
C ARG A 157 14.36 -15.41 12.92
N ARG A 158 14.24 -15.52 11.60
CA ARG A 158 14.46 -16.76 10.83
C ARG A 158 15.89 -16.89 10.30
N THR A 159 16.69 -15.84 10.36
CA THR A 159 18.06 -15.83 9.86
C THR A 159 19.00 -16.32 10.98
N SER A 160 19.80 -17.35 10.68
CA SER A 160 20.82 -17.82 11.64
C SER A 160 21.92 -16.79 11.82
N TRP A 161 22.27 -16.50 13.06
CA TRP A 161 23.40 -15.63 13.38
C TRP A 161 24.75 -16.23 12.95
N SER A 162 24.87 -17.55 12.89
CA SER A 162 26.05 -18.23 12.42
C SER A 162 26.52 -17.81 11.03
N LEU A 163 25.60 -17.33 10.17
CA LEU A 163 25.96 -16.75 8.87
C LEU A 163 26.76 -15.44 9.02
N VAL A 164 26.39 -14.62 9.99
CA VAL A 164 27.11 -13.36 10.29
C VAL A 164 28.46 -13.67 10.92
N GLU A 165 28.53 -14.60 11.88
CA GLU A 165 29.78 -15.05 12.53
C GLU A 165 30.73 -15.67 11.50
N ALA A 166 30.27 -16.60 10.67
CA ALA A 166 31.07 -17.21 9.61
C ALA A 166 31.64 -16.19 8.62
N SER A 167 30.86 -15.17 8.28
CA SER A 167 31.33 -14.07 7.42
C SER A 167 32.47 -13.28 8.08
N MET A 168 32.36 -12.99 9.38
CA MET A 168 33.39 -12.28 10.13
C MET A 168 34.64 -13.15 10.34
N ASP A 169 34.49 -14.45 10.58
CA ASP A 169 35.60 -15.43 10.70
C ASP A 169 36.40 -15.54 9.39
N LEU A 170 35.73 -15.32 8.25
CA LEU A 170 36.39 -15.23 6.93
C LEU A 170 37.03 -13.85 6.64
N GLY A 171 37.07 -12.96 7.65
CA GLY A 171 37.71 -11.66 7.57
C GLY A 171 36.84 -10.52 7.00
N ALA A 172 35.54 -10.73 6.79
CA ALA A 172 34.65 -9.66 6.35
C ALA A 172 34.44 -8.63 7.48
N ASN A 173 34.54 -7.35 7.14
CA ASN A 173 34.14 -6.28 8.06
C ASN A 173 32.61 -6.14 8.12
N GLY A 174 32.10 -5.36 9.10
CA GLY A 174 30.66 -5.19 9.33
C GLY A 174 29.87 -4.70 8.10
N TRP A 175 30.46 -3.81 7.27
CA TRP A 175 29.82 -3.35 6.03
C TRP A 175 29.77 -4.44 4.96
N GLN A 176 30.85 -5.21 4.81
CA GLN A 176 30.89 -6.35 3.88
C GLN A 176 29.89 -7.43 4.31
N THR A 177 29.84 -7.77 5.59
CA THR A 177 28.84 -8.70 6.14
C THR A 177 27.42 -8.19 5.89
N PHE A 178 27.15 -6.91 6.16
CA PHE A 178 25.84 -6.33 5.88
C PHE A 178 25.46 -6.45 4.41
N ARG A 179 26.35 -5.98 3.50
CA ARG A 179 26.05 -5.90 2.06
C ARG A 179 25.96 -7.26 1.39
N TYR A 180 26.84 -8.20 1.74
CA TYR A 180 26.96 -9.47 1.02
C TYR A 180 26.26 -10.64 1.70
N VAL A 181 25.96 -10.55 2.99
CA VAL A 181 25.29 -11.62 3.74
C VAL A 181 23.91 -11.17 4.22
N VAL A 182 23.83 -10.07 4.98
CA VAL A 182 22.56 -9.66 5.62
C VAL A 182 21.56 -9.12 4.60
N LEU A 183 21.96 -8.16 3.78
CA LEU A 183 21.07 -7.49 2.83
C LEU A 183 20.47 -8.46 1.79
N PRO A 184 21.23 -9.39 1.16
CA PRO A 184 20.64 -10.39 0.29
C PRO A 184 19.64 -11.30 0.98
N ASN A 185 19.92 -11.69 2.23
CA ASN A 185 18.97 -12.47 3.04
C ASN A 185 17.69 -11.71 3.39
N LEU A 186 17.73 -10.38 3.47
CA LEU A 186 16.58 -9.53 3.75
C LEU A 186 15.80 -9.14 2.48
N SER A 187 16.34 -9.37 1.28
CA SER A 187 15.79 -8.85 0.01
C SER A 187 14.30 -9.18 -0.17
N SER A 188 13.88 -10.41 0.09
CA SER A 188 12.48 -10.81 0.00
C SER A 188 11.57 -10.10 1.02
N ALA A 189 12.05 -9.87 2.23
CA ALA A 189 11.31 -9.15 3.27
C ALA A 189 11.24 -7.65 2.97
N LEU A 190 12.31 -7.07 2.43
CA LEU A 190 12.35 -5.67 1.99
C LEU A 190 11.42 -5.46 0.80
N LEU A 191 11.43 -6.36 -0.18
CA LEU A 191 10.52 -6.29 -1.31
C LEU A 191 9.06 -6.39 -0.86
N ALA A 192 8.71 -7.40 -0.06
CA ALA A 192 7.34 -7.58 0.43
C ALA A 192 6.90 -6.41 1.33
N GLY A 193 7.75 -5.99 2.27
CA GLY A 193 7.47 -4.85 3.15
C GLY A 193 7.35 -3.54 2.39
N GLY A 194 8.20 -3.31 1.38
CA GLY A 194 8.14 -2.15 0.50
C GLY A 194 6.89 -2.11 -0.36
N MET A 195 6.51 -3.22 -0.99
CA MET A 195 5.27 -3.30 -1.78
C MET A 195 4.04 -3.04 -0.92
N LEU A 196 3.98 -3.61 0.30
CA LEU A 196 2.88 -3.36 1.22
C LEU A 196 2.86 -1.90 1.70
N ALA A 197 4.00 -1.32 2.02
CA ALA A 197 4.12 0.08 2.43
C ALA A 197 3.67 1.02 1.29
N PHE A 198 4.08 0.74 0.05
CA PHE A 198 3.66 1.50 -1.12
C PHE A 198 2.15 1.43 -1.32
N ALA A 199 1.57 0.23 -1.27
CA ALA A 199 0.13 0.04 -1.45
C ALA A 199 -0.68 0.76 -0.36
N LEU A 200 -0.27 0.64 0.91
CA LEU A 200 -0.92 1.33 2.03
C LEU A 200 -0.81 2.85 1.92
N SER A 201 0.35 3.37 1.51
CA SER A 201 0.53 4.81 1.31
C SER A 201 -0.27 5.33 0.12
N PHE A 202 -0.36 4.56 -0.96
CA PHE A 202 -1.09 4.98 -2.17
C PHE A 202 -2.60 5.09 -1.92
N ASP A 203 -3.18 4.22 -1.09
CA ASP A 203 -4.63 4.17 -0.80
C ASP A 203 -5.04 4.96 0.46
N GLU A 204 -4.10 5.67 1.10
CA GLU A 204 -4.37 6.34 2.37
C GLU A 204 -5.18 7.62 2.18
N ILE A 205 -6.34 7.69 2.84
CA ILE A 205 -7.26 8.82 2.79
C ILE A 205 -7.31 9.58 4.12
N ILE A 206 -7.38 8.84 5.23
CA ILE A 206 -7.75 9.42 6.54
C ILE A 206 -6.62 10.31 7.07
N VAL A 207 -5.40 9.79 7.14
CA VAL A 207 -4.23 10.58 7.55
C VAL A 207 -3.99 11.72 6.57
N THR A 208 -4.14 11.46 5.26
CA THR A 208 -4.00 12.46 4.20
C THR A 208 -4.95 13.65 4.42
N THR A 209 -6.21 13.40 4.80
CA THR A 209 -7.20 14.46 5.05
C THR A 209 -6.71 15.48 6.07
N PHE A 210 -5.92 15.08 7.06
CA PHE A 210 -5.38 15.96 8.08
C PHE A 210 -4.03 16.58 7.72
N THR A 211 -3.28 15.95 6.85
CA THR A 211 -1.89 16.33 6.54
C THR A 211 -1.69 16.98 5.18
N ALA A 212 -2.70 16.94 4.30
CA ALA A 212 -2.55 17.39 2.92
C ALA A 212 -2.66 18.90 2.70
N GLY A 213 -3.33 19.64 3.58
CA GLY A 213 -3.61 21.05 3.35
C GLY A 213 -4.42 21.27 2.06
N HIS A 214 -3.81 21.89 1.07
CA HIS A 214 -4.43 22.12 -0.25
C HIS A 214 -4.12 21.02 -1.26
N GLU A 215 -3.18 20.15 -0.96
CA GLU A 215 -2.77 19.04 -1.84
C GLU A 215 -3.86 17.97 -1.93
N ARG A 216 -3.91 17.27 -3.05
CA ARG A 216 -4.92 16.23 -3.27
C ARG A 216 -4.28 14.97 -3.86
N THR A 217 -4.10 13.96 -3.02
CA THR A 217 -3.78 12.62 -3.51
C THR A 217 -4.96 12.01 -4.25
N LEU A 218 -4.73 11.00 -5.05
CA LEU A 218 -5.78 10.36 -5.85
C LEU A 218 -6.95 9.81 -5.02
N PRO A 219 -6.73 9.10 -3.88
CA PRO A 219 -7.85 8.68 -3.03
C PRO A 219 -8.63 9.86 -2.45
N LEU A 220 -7.95 10.92 -2.04
CA LEU A 220 -8.59 12.13 -1.54
C LEU A 220 -9.35 12.87 -2.66
N TRP A 221 -8.80 12.89 -3.88
CA TRP A 221 -9.50 13.42 -5.05
C TRP A 221 -10.78 12.61 -5.33
N LEU A 222 -10.71 11.27 -5.35
CA LEU A 222 -11.88 10.39 -5.53
C LEU A 222 -12.95 10.65 -4.45
N LEU A 223 -12.55 10.74 -3.18
CA LEU A 223 -13.46 11.04 -2.07
C LEU A 223 -14.20 12.37 -2.30
N ASN A 224 -13.48 13.41 -2.75
CA ASN A 224 -14.06 14.72 -3.02
C ASN A 224 -15.03 14.73 -4.22
N GLN A 225 -14.89 13.79 -5.16
CA GLN A 225 -15.81 13.66 -6.29
C GLN A 225 -17.17 13.06 -5.90
N LEU A 226 -17.26 12.32 -4.79
CA LEU A 226 -18.53 11.72 -4.35
C LEU A 226 -19.63 12.78 -4.12
N GLY A 227 -19.27 14.02 -3.78
CA GLY A 227 -20.19 15.14 -3.66
C GLY A 227 -20.57 15.80 -4.99
N ARG A 228 -20.07 15.31 -6.14
CA ARG A 228 -20.26 15.92 -7.46
C ARG A 228 -20.94 14.97 -8.45
N PRO A 229 -22.27 14.87 -8.46
CA PRO A 229 -22.99 13.87 -9.28
C PRO A 229 -22.67 13.91 -10.78
N ARG A 230 -22.34 15.08 -11.33
CA ARG A 230 -22.00 15.26 -12.77
C ARG A 230 -20.65 14.64 -13.14
N ASP A 231 -19.75 14.44 -12.17
CA ASP A 231 -18.41 13.90 -12.41
C ASP A 231 -18.34 12.37 -12.17
N VAL A 232 -19.45 11.73 -11.79
CA VAL A 232 -19.49 10.30 -11.44
C VAL A 232 -18.99 9.40 -12.57
N PRO A 233 -19.33 9.57 -13.86
CA PRO A 233 -18.78 8.70 -14.90
C PRO A 233 -17.25 8.82 -15.01
N VAL A 234 -16.70 10.02 -14.90
CA VAL A 234 -15.25 10.25 -14.91
C VAL A 234 -14.59 9.59 -13.67
N THR A 235 -15.22 9.71 -12.51
CA THR A 235 -14.75 9.10 -11.27
C THR A 235 -14.69 7.58 -11.40
N ASN A 236 -15.72 6.95 -12.01
CA ASN A 236 -15.75 5.52 -12.28
C ASN A 236 -14.66 5.08 -13.28
N VAL A 237 -14.39 5.88 -14.32
CA VAL A 237 -13.27 5.62 -15.24
C VAL A 237 -11.93 5.65 -14.50
N VAL A 238 -11.70 6.66 -13.67
CA VAL A 238 -10.45 6.76 -12.89
C VAL A 238 -10.31 5.58 -11.95
N ALA A 239 -11.37 5.21 -11.22
CA ALA A 239 -11.37 4.04 -10.34
C ALA A 239 -11.08 2.74 -11.12
N LEU A 240 -11.73 2.56 -12.28
CA LEU A 240 -11.50 1.39 -13.15
C LEU A 240 -10.04 1.32 -13.65
N LEU A 241 -9.48 2.46 -14.10
CA LEU A 241 -8.08 2.51 -14.55
C LEU A 241 -7.10 2.17 -13.41
N VAL A 242 -7.33 2.69 -12.21
CA VAL A 242 -6.52 2.34 -11.03
C VAL A 242 -6.61 0.86 -10.73
N MET A 243 -7.81 0.27 -10.72
CA MET A 243 -8.00 -1.16 -10.51
C MET A 243 -7.25 -2.00 -11.56
N LEU A 244 -7.33 -1.63 -12.83
CA LEU A 244 -6.61 -2.31 -13.91
C LEU A 244 -5.09 -2.24 -13.72
N VAL A 245 -4.56 -1.04 -13.46
CA VAL A 245 -3.11 -0.82 -13.27
C VAL A 245 -2.59 -1.59 -12.06
N THR A 246 -3.34 -1.62 -10.94
CA THR A 246 -2.94 -2.35 -9.73
C THR A 246 -3.09 -3.87 -9.88
N THR A 247 -4.00 -4.34 -10.74
CA THR A 247 -4.20 -5.77 -10.98
C THR A 247 -3.11 -6.38 -11.88
N LEU A 248 -2.56 -5.61 -12.83
CA LEU A 248 -1.55 -6.10 -13.77
C LEU A 248 -0.30 -6.68 -13.10
N PRO A 249 0.34 -6.02 -12.11
CA PRO A 249 1.48 -6.58 -11.38
C PRO A 249 1.13 -7.88 -10.63
N ILE A 250 -0.09 -7.98 -10.10
CA ILE A 250 -0.55 -9.18 -9.37
C ILE A 250 -0.69 -10.35 -10.34
N LEU A 251 -1.31 -10.12 -11.50
CA LEU A 251 -1.42 -11.14 -12.54
C LEU A 251 -0.06 -11.55 -13.08
N GLY A 252 0.85 -10.59 -13.28
CA GLY A 252 2.22 -10.86 -13.69
C GLY A 252 2.99 -11.71 -12.68
N ALA A 253 2.91 -11.38 -11.40
CA ALA A 253 3.52 -12.15 -10.33
C ALA A 253 2.94 -13.58 -10.25
N TRP A 254 1.63 -13.71 -10.36
CA TRP A 254 0.96 -15.02 -10.39
C TRP A 254 1.40 -15.86 -11.58
N TRP A 255 1.51 -15.27 -12.76
CA TRP A 255 1.95 -15.98 -13.97
C TRP A 255 3.39 -16.49 -13.85
N LEU A 256 4.30 -15.63 -13.36
CA LEU A 256 5.72 -15.99 -13.15
C LEU A 256 5.90 -17.10 -12.10
N THR A 257 5.09 -17.10 -11.05
CA THR A 257 5.18 -18.15 -10.00
C THR A 257 4.60 -19.48 -10.44
N ARG A 258 3.60 -19.47 -11.33
CA ARG A 258 2.96 -20.68 -11.84
C ARG A 258 3.88 -21.50 -12.76
N GLU A 259 4.79 -20.87 -13.50
CA GLU A 259 5.76 -21.58 -14.35
C GLU A 259 6.83 -22.31 -13.54
N GLY A 260 7.13 -21.85 -12.32
CA GLY A 260 8.06 -22.53 -11.41
C GLY A 260 7.53 -23.86 -10.83
N ASP A 261 6.22 -24.02 -10.73
CA ASP A 261 5.58 -25.22 -10.13
C ASP A 261 5.40 -26.37 -11.14
N ASN A 262 5.46 -26.08 -12.44
CA ASN A 262 5.34 -27.08 -13.51
C ASN A 262 6.68 -27.71 -13.93
N GLY A 263 7.77 -27.34 -13.28
CA GLY A 263 9.15 -27.79 -13.58
C GLY A 263 9.80 -28.69 -12.54
N GLN A 264 9.04 -29.18 -11.54
CA GLN A 264 9.56 -30.14 -10.54
C GLN A 264 8.81 -31.46 -10.57
#